data_d9da73ff47eb4b248c0848463bcb2986
#
_entry.id   d9da73ff47eb4b248c0848463bcb2986
#
_cell.length_a   1.000
_cell.length_b   1.000
_cell.length_c   1.000
_cell.angle_alpha   90.00
_cell.angle_beta   90.00
_cell.angle_gamma   90.00
#
_symmetry.space_group_name_H-M   'P 1'
#
loop_
_entity.id
_entity.type
_entity.pdbx_description
1 polymer ?
#
loop_
_entity_poly.entity_id
_entity_poly.type
_entity_poly.pdbx_seq_one_letter_code
_entity_poly.pdbx_strand_id
1 'polypeptide(L)'
;MEVLSLSMTSESLGIDSEAYLFSILKGYKKEFPNLISCRQYNDRRKFTRNLCETIRKRMADSIDGGEDYFCIDSKPIEVCRVARGKRCTMGKNDYSKAPSFGYCASQKTHYYGYKLHVLCGLSGVIHSYDLTKASVHDINYLQDIKLTYHDCSIFGDRGYIGKEIQLDLFESANIKLECPYRLNQKDWKPQCLPFARARKRIETDFSQLCDQFMIIRNYAKDTIGLFTRIIGKISAFTILQYVNKLNNRPIGEIKYAMN
;
A
#
# COMPACT_ATOMS: atom_id res chain seq x y z
N MET A 1 12.00 3.04 -19.89
CA MET A 1 10.93 4.02 -19.58
C MET A 1 9.55 3.49 -20.00
N GLU A 2 9.33 3.08 -21.23
CA GLU A 2 8.02 2.60 -21.76
C GLU A 2 7.33 1.55 -20.88
N VAL A 3 8.07 0.54 -20.37
CA VAL A 3 7.49 -0.51 -19.52
C VAL A 3 6.88 0.05 -18.23
N LEU A 4 7.55 1.03 -17.59
CA LEU A 4 7.02 1.67 -16.38
C LEU A 4 5.79 2.53 -16.70
N SER A 5 5.87 3.37 -17.74
CA SER A 5 4.73 4.20 -18.16
C SER A 5 3.53 3.33 -18.52
N LEU A 6 3.73 2.27 -19.32
CA LEU A 6 2.66 1.34 -19.66
C LEU A 6 2.08 0.63 -18.44
N SER A 7 2.93 0.24 -17.49
CA SER A 7 2.50 -0.36 -16.23
C SER A 7 1.64 0.60 -15.42
N MET A 8 2.08 1.85 -15.25
CA MET A 8 1.34 2.85 -14.46
C MET A 8 0.01 3.21 -15.13
N THR A 9 0.02 3.42 -16.45
CA THR A 9 -1.21 3.70 -17.20
C THR A 9 -2.21 2.54 -17.11
N SER A 10 -1.76 1.30 -17.27
CA SER A 10 -2.66 0.13 -17.16
C SER A 10 -3.29 -0.01 -15.77
N GLU A 11 -2.51 0.21 -14.70
CA GLU A 11 -3.06 0.17 -13.34
C GLU A 11 -4.02 1.35 -13.09
N SER A 12 -3.71 2.57 -13.58
CA SER A 12 -4.60 3.73 -13.47
C SER A 12 -5.94 3.52 -14.18
N LEU A 13 -5.91 2.83 -15.33
CA LEU A 13 -7.13 2.46 -16.10
C LEU A 13 -7.86 1.23 -15.54
N GLY A 14 -7.39 0.65 -14.43
CA GLY A 14 -8.00 -0.54 -13.84
C GLY A 14 -7.81 -1.82 -14.67
N ILE A 15 -6.78 -1.87 -15.53
CA ILE A 15 -6.46 -3.05 -16.33
C ILE A 15 -5.55 -3.97 -15.52
N ASP A 16 -6.13 -4.93 -14.82
CA ASP A 16 -5.41 -5.84 -13.93
C ASP A 16 -4.84 -7.09 -14.62
N SER A 17 -5.22 -7.35 -15.89
CA SER A 17 -4.75 -8.47 -16.67
C SER A 17 -3.75 -8.05 -17.74
N GLU A 18 -2.51 -8.54 -17.64
CA GLU A 18 -1.46 -8.29 -18.64
C GLU A 18 -1.84 -8.86 -20.01
N ALA A 19 -2.51 -10.03 -20.04
CA ALA A 19 -3.00 -10.62 -21.29
C ALA A 19 -4.05 -9.72 -21.97
N TYR A 20 -4.95 -9.14 -21.18
CA TYR A 20 -5.95 -8.20 -21.68
C TYR A 20 -5.30 -6.90 -22.16
N LEU A 21 -4.36 -6.34 -21.40
CA LEU A 21 -3.58 -5.17 -21.82
C LEU A 21 -2.94 -5.41 -23.20
N PHE A 22 -2.26 -6.55 -23.39
CA PHE A 22 -1.60 -6.88 -24.65
C PHE A 22 -2.59 -7.16 -25.78
N SER A 23 -3.81 -7.59 -25.48
CA SER A 23 -4.86 -7.70 -26.51
C SER A 23 -5.31 -6.33 -27.04
N ILE A 24 -5.42 -5.34 -26.15
CA ILE A 24 -5.73 -3.94 -26.51
C ILE A 24 -4.58 -3.34 -27.34
N LEU A 25 -3.33 -3.50 -26.89
CA LEU A 25 -2.16 -2.92 -27.53
C LEU A 25 -1.92 -3.42 -28.96
N LYS A 26 -2.47 -4.58 -29.33
CA LYS A 26 -2.44 -5.04 -30.73
C LYS A 26 -3.10 -4.06 -31.69
N GLY A 27 -4.09 -3.29 -31.25
CA GLY A 27 -4.74 -2.24 -32.02
C GLY A 27 -3.88 -1.00 -32.25
N TYR A 28 -2.84 -0.81 -31.43
CA TYR A 28 -1.99 0.39 -31.38
C TYR A 28 -0.55 0.11 -31.87
N LYS A 29 -0.41 -0.74 -32.88
CA LYS A 29 0.92 -1.12 -33.40
C LYS A 29 1.71 0.04 -34.00
N LYS A 30 1.02 1.07 -34.48
CA LYS A 30 1.68 2.28 -35.03
C LYS A 30 2.31 3.13 -33.93
N GLU A 31 1.62 3.23 -32.80
CA GLU A 31 2.06 3.99 -31.63
C GLU A 31 3.13 3.22 -30.83
N PHE A 32 3.08 1.88 -30.87
CA PHE A 32 4.04 0.99 -30.21
C PHE A 32 4.74 0.06 -31.22
N PRO A 33 5.57 0.57 -32.14
CA PRO A 33 6.18 -0.25 -33.18
C PRO A 33 7.13 -1.32 -32.64
N ASN A 34 7.74 -1.07 -31.49
CA ASN A 34 8.69 -1.96 -30.82
C ASN A 34 8.10 -2.65 -29.59
N LEU A 35 6.76 -2.87 -29.57
CA LEU A 35 6.10 -3.50 -28.45
C LEU A 35 6.69 -4.89 -28.18
N ILE A 36 7.23 -5.06 -26.97
CA ILE A 36 7.77 -6.34 -26.50
C ILE A 36 6.66 -7.37 -26.26
N SER A 37 7.01 -8.64 -26.12
CA SER A 37 6.02 -9.67 -25.76
C SER A 37 5.49 -9.49 -24.34
N CYS A 38 4.28 -10.00 -24.06
CA CYS A 38 3.69 -9.98 -22.73
C CYS A 38 4.61 -10.63 -21.67
N ARG A 39 5.32 -11.70 -22.02
CA ARG A 39 6.29 -12.35 -21.13
C ARG A 39 7.47 -11.40 -20.80
N GLN A 40 8.08 -10.81 -21.82
CA GLN A 40 9.18 -9.85 -21.62
C GLN A 40 8.74 -8.63 -20.80
N TYR A 41 7.51 -8.16 -21.00
CA TYR A 41 6.91 -7.09 -20.21
C TYR A 41 6.82 -7.49 -18.73
N ASN A 42 6.28 -8.68 -18.41
CA ASN A 42 6.18 -9.17 -17.04
C ASN A 42 7.56 -9.28 -16.38
N ASP A 43 8.55 -9.84 -17.08
CA ASP A 43 9.91 -9.99 -16.56
C ASP A 43 10.56 -8.62 -16.30
N ARG A 44 10.39 -7.67 -17.23
CA ARG A 44 10.90 -6.29 -17.05
C ARG A 44 10.20 -5.53 -15.95
N ARG A 45 8.89 -5.70 -15.76
CA ARG A 45 8.17 -5.12 -14.61
C ARG A 45 8.77 -5.60 -13.28
N LYS A 46 9.01 -6.90 -13.15
CA LYS A 46 9.64 -7.47 -11.95
C LYS A 46 11.04 -6.91 -11.72
N PHE A 47 11.82 -6.77 -12.77
CA PHE A 47 13.17 -6.22 -12.71
C PHE A 47 13.18 -4.72 -12.30
N THR A 48 12.27 -3.93 -12.85
CA THR A 48 12.23 -2.47 -12.62
C THR A 48 11.41 -2.05 -11.40
N ARG A 49 10.90 -2.97 -10.58
CA ARG A 49 10.07 -2.66 -9.41
C ARG A 49 10.69 -1.67 -8.42
N ASN A 50 11.99 -1.81 -8.15
CA ASN A 50 12.71 -0.91 -7.23
C ASN A 50 12.82 0.51 -7.81
N LEU A 51 13.04 0.65 -9.11
CA LEU A 51 13.03 1.94 -9.78
C LEU A 51 11.63 2.59 -9.72
N CYS A 52 10.58 1.78 -9.91
CA CYS A 52 9.20 2.23 -9.77
C CYS A 52 8.96 2.82 -8.36
N GLU A 53 9.40 2.12 -7.31
CA GLU A 53 9.28 2.59 -5.93
C GLU A 53 10.10 3.86 -5.66
N THR A 54 11.30 3.97 -6.21
CA THR A 54 12.12 5.17 -6.09
C THR A 54 11.43 6.40 -6.70
N ILE A 55 10.83 6.22 -7.88
CA ILE A 55 10.07 7.29 -8.56
C ILE A 55 8.84 7.66 -7.71
N ARG A 56 8.09 6.67 -7.23
CA ARG A 56 6.94 6.88 -6.36
C ARG A 56 7.27 7.70 -5.12
N LYS A 57 8.34 7.34 -4.40
CA LYS A 57 8.79 8.09 -3.21
C LYS A 57 9.09 9.55 -3.53
N ARG A 58 9.84 9.82 -4.59
CA ARG A 58 10.12 11.19 -5.02
C ARG A 58 8.86 11.99 -5.36
N MET A 59 7.85 11.33 -5.95
CA MET A 59 6.55 11.97 -6.21
C MET A 59 5.81 12.24 -4.90
N ALA A 60 5.75 11.30 -3.97
CA ALA A 60 5.13 11.49 -2.67
C ALA A 60 5.77 12.66 -1.92
N ASP A 61 7.10 12.70 -1.85
CA ASP A 61 7.85 13.80 -1.22
C ASP A 61 7.57 15.13 -1.90
N SER A 62 7.41 15.15 -3.23
CA SER A 62 7.08 16.39 -3.95
C SER A 62 5.63 16.83 -3.73
N ILE A 63 4.71 15.94 -3.34
CA ILE A 63 3.31 16.30 -3.05
C ILE A 63 3.20 16.94 -1.67
N ASP A 64 3.70 16.30 -0.62
CA ASP A 64 3.61 16.77 0.77
C ASP A 64 4.84 16.41 1.63
N GLY A 65 6.03 16.56 1.04
CA GLY A 65 7.30 16.32 1.74
C GLY A 65 7.56 17.38 2.81
N GLY A 66 7.12 17.18 3.99
CA GLY A 66 7.16 18.10 5.14
C GLY A 66 5.96 17.85 6.06
N GLU A 67 5.24 16.76 5.82
CA GLU A 67 4.14 16.31 6.67
C GLU A 67 4.71 15.74 7.99
N ASP A 68 4.18 16.26 9.11
CA ASP A 68 4.56 15.84 10.46
C ASP A 68 3.47 14.94 11.10
N TYR A 69 2.35 14.75 10.42
CA TYR A 69 1.21 13.98 10.91
C TYR A 69 0.85 12.85 9.95
N PHE A 70 1.01 11.63 10.43
CA PHE A 70 0.74 10.45 9.63
C PHE A 70 -0.39 9.61 10.21
N CYS A 71 -1.03 8.82 9.38
CA CYS A 71 -1.91 7.74 9.77
C CYS A 71 -1.34 6.40 9.34
N ILE A 72 -1.40 5.40 10.23
CA ILE A 72 -0.96 4.04 9.98
C ILE A 72 -2.14 3.07 10.11
N ASP A 73 -2.28 2.17 9.17
CA ASP A 73 -3.26 1.08 9.20
C ASP A 73 -2.81 -0.09 8.33
N SER A 74 -3.47 -1.23 8.45
CA SER A 74 -3.17 -2.43 7.67
C SER A 74 -4.40 -3.00 6.99
N LYS A 75 -4.19 -3.61 5.81
CA LYS A 75 -5.24 -4.26 5.04
C LYS A 75 -4.86 -5.70 4.66
N PRO A 76 -5.77 -6.69 4.85
CA PRO A 76 -5.56 -8.04 4.38
C PRO A 76 -5.40 -8.11 2.85
N ILE A 77 -4.40 -8.85 2.38
CA ILE A 77 -4.18 -9.19 0.98
C ILE A 77 -4.25 -10.71 0.85
N GLU A 78 -5.40 -11.21 0.47
CA GLU A 78 -5.60 -12.64 0.29
C GLU A 78 -4.84 -13.15 -0.93
N VAL A 79 -4.20 -14.31 -0.78
CA VAL A 79 -3.53 -15.03 -1.86
C VAL A 79 -4.42 -16.09 -2.47
N CYS A 80 -5.17 -16.79 -1.62
CA CYS A 80 -6.14 -17.78 -2.02
C CYS A 80 -7.15 -18.04 -0.89
N ARG A 81 -8.26 -18.72 -1.20
CA ARG A 81 -9.24 -19.12 -0.19
C ARG A 81 -8.57 -19.91 0.94
N VAL A 82 -8.98 -19.68 2.19
CA VAL A 82 -8.43 -20.32 3.41
C VAL A 82 -8.29 -21.84 3.27
N ALA A 83 -9.31 -22.53 2.72
CA ALA A 83 -9.28 -23.97 2.50
C ALA A 83 -8.15 -24.45 1.56
N ARG A 84 -7.59 -23.57 0.73
CA ARG A 84 -6.48 -23.86 -0.18
C ARG A 84 -5.11 -23.45 0.37
N GLY A 85 -5.06 -22.76 1.51
CA GLY A 85 -3.83 -22.21 2.08
C GLY A 85 -2.70 -23.24 2.22
N LYS A 86 -3.00 -24.43 2.77
CA LYS A 86 -2.02 -25.53 2.93
C LYS A 86 -1.45 -26.04 1.59
N ARG A 87 -2.15 -25.86 0.48
CA ARG A 87 -1.74 -26.28 -0.87
C ARG A 87 -1.16 -25.15 -1.70
N CYS A 88 -1.10 -23.94 -1.13
CA CYS A 88 -0.54 -22.77 -1.82
C CYS A 88 0.94 -23.01 -2.12
N THR A 89 1.33 -22.71 -3.36
CA THR A 89 2.73 -22.88 -3.81
C THR A 89 3.54 -21.60 -3.73
N MET A 90 2.89 -20.46 -3.43
CA MET A 90 3.55 -19.17 -3.30
C MET A 90 4.55 -19.20 -2.13
N GLY A 91 5.77 -18.77 -2.37
CA GLY A 91 6.82 -18.75 -1.36
C GLY A 91 7.41 -20.10 -0.99
N LYS A 92 7.14 -21.19 -1.74
CA LYS A 92 7.74 -22.52 -1.46
C LYS A 92 9.26 -22.54 -1.44
N ASN A 93 9.89 -21.68 -2.24
CA ASN A 93 11.34 -21.58 -2.34
C ASN A 93 11.94 -20.62 -1.29
N ASP A 94 11.11 -19.87 -0.59
CA ASP A 94 11.53 -18.92 0.44
C ASP A 94 10.43 -18.82 1.51
N TYR A 95 10.52 -19.69 2.50
CA TYR A 95 9.57 -19.74 3.62
C TYR A 95 9.55 -18.44 4.45
N SER A 96 10.63 -17.65 4.41
CA SER A 96 10.67 -16.36 5.07
C SER A 96 9.65 -15.39 4.49
N LYS A 97 9.34 -15.52 3.19
CA LYS A 97 8.39 -14.70 2.44
C LYS A 97 7.07 -15.41 2.10
N ALA A 98 6.88 -16.66 2.57
CA ALA A 98 5.66 -17.40 2.31
C ALA A 98 4.44 -16.74 3.00
N PRO A 99 3.26 -16.74 2.36
CA PRO A 99 2.03 -16.26 3.01
C PRO A 99 1.66 -17.13 4.20
N SER A 100 0.85 -16.61 5.12
CA SER A 100 0.41 -17.31 6.31
C SER A 100 -1.08 -17.11 6.57
N PHE A 101 -1.63 -17.87 7.54
CA PHE A 101 -2.97 -17.64 8.05
C PHE A 101 -2.98 -16.40 8.95
N GLY A 102 -4.02 -15.59 8.81
CA GLY A 102 -4.29 -14.41 9.63
C GLY A 102 -5.77 -14.28 9.95
N TYR A 103 -6.08 -13.35 10.84
CA TYR A 103 -7.44 -13.01 11.23
C TYR A 103 -7.66 -11.52 11.05
N CYS A 104 -8.70 -11.14 10.33
CA CYS A 104 -9.13 -9.75 10.18
C CYS A 104 -10.23 -9.45 11.19
N ALA A 105 -9.92 -8.67 12.23
CA ALA A 105 -10.85 -8.37 13.32
C ALA A 105 -12.05 -7.53 12.85
N SER A 106 -11.84 -6.60 11.94
CA SER A 106 -12.91 -5.74 11.40
C SER A 106 -13.94 -6.51 10.58
N GLN A 107 -13.51 -7.53 9.83
CA GLN A 107 -14.37 -8.38 9.02
C GLN A 107 -14.79 -9.68 9.73
N LYS A 108 -14.21 -9.95 10.91
CA LYS A 108 -14.41 -11.18 11.68
C LYS A 108 -14.15 -12.45 10.85
N THR A 109 -13.17 -12.43 9.95
CA THR A 109 -12.86 -13.52 9.02
C THR A 109 -11.39 -13.92 9.10
N HIS A 110 -11.15 -15.23 8.91
CA HIS A 110 -9.81 -15.76 8.68
C HIS A 110 -9.47 -15.63 7.20
N TYR A 111 -8.20 -15.37 6.90
CA TYR A 111 -7.68 -15.32 5.54
C TYR A 111 -6.31 -15.95 5.44
N TYR A 112 -5.87 -16.27 4.23
CA TYR A 112 -4.53 -16.77 3.95
C TYR A 112 -3.84 -15.84 2.97
N GLY A 113 -2.73 -15.22 3.40
CA GLY A 113 -2.05 -14.24 2.57
C GLY A 113 -1.05 -13.38 3.34
N TYR A 114 -1.11 -12.09 3.06
CA TYR A 114 -0.25 -11.04 3.61
C TYR A 114 -1.10 -9.94 4.23
N LYS A 115 -0.44 -9.07 4.98
CA LYS A 115 -0.96 -7.76 5.39
C LYS A 115 -0.20 -6.65 4.66
N LEU A 116 -0.93 -5.75 4.02
CA LEU A 116 -0.40 -4.51 3.51
C LEU A 116 -0.50 -3.46 4.61
N HIS A 117 0.63 -3.05 5.16
CA HIS A 117 0.74 -1.90 6.05
C HIS A 117 0.94 -0.64 5.23
N VAL A 118 0.30 0.44 5.61
CA VAL A 118 0.40 1.73 4.93
C VAL A 118 0.59 2.83 5.96
N LEU A 119 1.53 3.73 5.70
CA LEU A 119 1.70 5.01 6.36
C LEU A 119 1.38 6.11 5.36
N CYS A 120 0.35 6.91 5.61
CA CYS A 120 -0.03 8.03 4.76
C CYS A 120 -0.09 9.35 5.54
N GLY A 121 0.18 10.47 4.88
CA GLY A 121 -0.03 11.81 5.41
C GLY A 121 -1.52 12.15 5.53
N LEU A 122 -1.83 13.29 6.14
CA LEU A 122 -3.23 13.77 6.26
C LEU A 122 -3.86 14.13 4.92
N SER A 123 -3.04 14.40 3.90
CA SER A 123 -3.46 14.59 2.50
C SER A 123 -3.94 13.29 1.83
N GLY A 124 -3.55 12.13 2.38
CA GLY A 124 -3.77 10.80 1.82
C GLY A 124 -2.63 10.33 0.91
N VAL A 125 -1.50 11.01 0.91
CA VAL A 125 -0.31 10.56 0.18
C VAL A 125 0.35 9.41 0.93
N ILE A 126 0.55 8.28 0.25
CA ILE A 126 1.22 7.12 0.83
C ILE A 126 2.73 7.35 0.81
N HIS A 127 3.32 7.56 1.98
CA HIS A 127 4.75 7.75 2.16
C HIS A 127 5.50 6.44 2.27
N SER A 128 4.99 5.52 3.08
CA SER A 128 5.59 4.21 3.29
C SER A 128 4.55 3.10 3.28
N TYR A 129 4.95 1.92 2.87
CA TYR A 129 4.15 0.71 2.96
C TYR A 129 5.05 -0.52 3.02
N ASP A 130 4.53 -1.60 3.59
CA ASP A 130 5.19 -2.91 3.60
C ASP A 130 4.17 -4.04 3.52
N LEU A 131 4.64 -5.22 3.09
CA LEU A 131 3.88 -6.45 3.00
C LEU A 131 4.46 -7.49 3.95
N THR A 132 3.80 -7.70 5.07
CA THR A 132 4.16 -8.74 6.02
C THR A 132 3.30 -9.99 5.84
N LYS A 133 3.73 -11.12 6.39
CA LYS A 133 2.88 -12.31 6.50
C LYS A 133 1.63 -11.99 7.33
N ALA A 134 0.49 -12.59 6.99
CA ALA A 134 -0.77 -12.35 7.69
C ALA A 134 -0.71 -12.64 9.21
N SER A 135 0.19 -13.53 9.66
CA SER A 135 0.39 -13.86 11.08
C SER A 135 1.23 -12.83 11.86
N VAL A 136 1.91 -11.92 11.17
CA VAL A 136 2.75 -10.90 11.82
C VAL A 136 1.85 -9.84 12.47
N HIS A 137 2.16 -9.45 13.70
CA HIS A 137 1.40 -8.43 14.40
C HIS A 137 1.68 -7.03 13.82
N ASP A 138 0.64 -6.19 13.72
CA ASP A 138 0.74 -4.86 13.08
C ASP A 138 1.80 -3.95 13.72
N ILE A 139 2.00 -4.09 15.02
CA ILE A 139 2.98 -3.34 15.80
C ILE A 139 4.42 -3.49 15.28
N ASN A 140 4.74 -4.62 14.63
CA ASN A 140 6.10 -4.88 14.15
C ASN A 140 6.51 -3.93 13.01
N TYR A 141 5.55 -3.42 12.23
CA TYR A 141 5.84 -2.44 11.18
C TYR A 141 6.36 -1.10 11.74
N LEU A 142 6.05 -0.79 12.99
CA LEU A 142 6.55 0.41 13.66
C LEU A 142 8.09 0.40 13.83
N GLN A 143 8.71 -0.79 13.87
CA GLN A 143 10.17 -0.91 13.91
C GLN A 143 10.84 -0.43 12.61
N ASP A 144 10.17 -0.66 11.46
CA ASP A 144 10.67 -0.18 10.17
C ASP A 144 10.43 1.33 10.03
N ILE A 145 9.30 1.82 10.55
CA ILE A 145 8.96 3.23 10.53
C ILE A 145 10.00 4.07 11.28
N LYS A 146 10.41 3.67 12.49
CA LYS A 146 11.37 4.42 13.29
C LYS A 146 12.77 4.56 12.67
N LEU A 147 13.11 3.69 11.69
CA LEU A 147 14.38 3.80 10.96
C LEU A 147 14.38 4.92 9.91
N THR A 148 13.22 5.42 9.55
CA THR A 148 13.05 6.34 8.42
C THR A 148 12.42 7.67 8.83
N TYR A 149 11.55 7.65 9.84
CA TYR A 149 10.78 8.82 10.28
C TYR A 149 11.23 9.28 11.66
N HIS A 150 11.22 10.60 11.87
CA HIS A 150 11.61 11.25 13.11
C HIS A 150 10.73 12.49 13.31
N ASP A 151 10.63 12.96 14.56
CA ASP A 151 9.99 14.24 14.93
C ASP A 151 8.54 14.38 14.41
N CYS A 152 7.76 13.30 14.44
CA CYS A 152 6.41 13.29 13.88
C CYS A 152 5.37 12.65 14.83
N SER A 153 4.10 12.81 14.46
CA SER A 153 2.98 12.16 15.14
C SER A 153 2.31 11.14 14.23
N ILE A 154 2.11 9.92 14.74
CA ILE A 154 1.48 8.83 13.99
C ILE A 154 0.17 8.44 14.67
N PHE A 155 -0.92 8.44 13.92
CA PHE A 155 -2.24 8.02 14.36
C PHE A 155 -2.50 6.57 13.92
N GLY A 156 -2.57 5.64 14.87
CA GLY A 156 -2.83 4.23 14.62
C GLY A 156 -4.14 3.73 15.23
N ASP A 157 -4.59 2.55 14.82
CA ASP A 157 -5.70 1.89 15.46
C ASP A 157 -5.27 1.17 16.77
N ARG A 158 -6.21 0.44 17.40
CA ARG A 158 -5.92 -0.32 18.63
C ARG A 158 -4.94 -1.49 18.43
N GLY A 159 -4.70 -1.91 17.20
CA GLY A 159 -3.74 -2.95 16.86
C GLY A 159 -2.28 -2.52 17.07
N TYR A 160 -2.04 -1.20 17.14
CA TYR A 160 -0.72 -0.62 17.36
C TYR A 160 -0.43 -0.26 18.83
N ILE A 161 -1.34 -0.55 19.77
CA ILE A 161 -1.15 -0.25 21.19
C ILE A 161 -0.06 -1.16 21.78
N GLY A 162 1.01 -0.55 22.31
CA GLY A 162 2.06 -1.23 23.05
C GLY A 162 2.92 -0.23 23.79
N LYS A 163 2.91 -0.28 25.14
CA LYS A 163 3.63 0.70 25.98
C LYS A 163 5.13 0.76 25.67
N GLU A 164 5.76 -0.41 25.56
CA GLU A 164 7.21 -0.52 25.31
C GLU A 164 7.58 0.07 23.95
N ILE A 165 6.83 -0.24 22.90
CA ILE A 165 7.12 0.28 21.57
C ILE A 165 6.78 1.77 21.45
N GLN A 166 5.73 2.25 22.11
CA GLN A 166 5.40 3.68 22.15
C GLN A 166 6.51 4.50 22.82
N LEU A 167 7.08 3.97 23.92
CA LEU A 167 8.21 4.57 24.59
C LEU A 167 9.47 4.55 23.71
N ASP A 168 9.78 3.40 23.12
CA ASP A 168 10.92 3.24 22.22
C ASP A 168 10.85 4.18 21.00
N LEU A 169 9.68 4.33 20.37
CA LEU A 169 9.46 5.29 19.28
C LEU A 169 9.70 6.73 19.71
N PHE A 170 9.23 7.09 20.89
CA PHE A 170 9.41 8.44 21.43
C PHE A 170 10.87 8.72 21.80
N GLU A 171 11.52 7.81 22.52
CA GLU A 171 12.90 8.00 22.98
C GLU A 171 13.93 7.93 21.84
N SER A 172 13.74 7.04 20.87
CA SER A 172 14.71 6.80 19.80
C SER A 172 14.53 7.69 18.58
N ALA A 173 13.31 8.16 18.29
CA ALA A 173 13.00 8.88 17.06
C ALA A 173 12.07 10.10 17.25
N ASN A 174 11.72 10.45 18.50
CA ASN A 174 10.76 11.50 18.83
C ASN A 174 9.41 11.35 18.08
N ILE A 175 8.97 10.09 17.89
CA ILE A 175 7.69 9.78 17.26
C ILE A 175 6.61 9.63 18.34
N LYS A 176 5.54 10.42 18.23
CA LYS A 176 4.35 10.30 19.07
C LYS A 176 3.34 9.38 18.41
N LEU A 177 3.21 8.15 18.92
CA LEU A 177 2.19 7.21 18.46
C LEU A 177 0.91 7.39 19.28
N GLU A 178 -0.14 7.87 18.64
CA GLU A 178 -1.47 8.08 19.23
C GLU A 178 -2.44 6.99 18.75
N CYS A 179 -2.98 6.23 19.71
CA CYS A 179 -3.99 5.19 19.49
C CYS A 179 -5.25 5.47 20.31
N PRO A 180 -6.44 5.00 19.87
CA PRO A 180 -7.68 5.20 20.60
C PRO A 180 -7.64 4.54 21.98
N TYR A 181 -7.98 5.27 23.02
CA TYR A 181 -8.14 4.71 24.37
C TYR A 181 -9.29 3.69 24.38
N ARG A 182 -9.16 2.65 25.18
CA ARG A 182 -10.28 1.75 25.49
C ARG A 182 -11.22 2.46 26.47
N LEU A 183 -12.53 2.31 26.32
CA LEU A 183 -13.53 2.96 27.18
C LEU A 183 -13.34 2.64 28.69
N ASN A 184 -12.75 1.50 29.01
CA ASN A 184 -12.47 1.04 30.36
C ASN A 184 -11.07 1.42 30.88
N GLN A 185 -10.31 2.24 30.14
CA GLN A 185 -9.01 2.74 30.62
C GLN A 185 -9.21 3.87 31.63
N LYS A 186 -8.43 3.82 32.74
CA LYS A 186 -8.46 4.87 33.79
C LYS A 186 -8.13 6.27 33.25
N ASP A 187 -7.23 6.34 32.25
CA ASP A 187 -6.75 7.59 31.64
C ASP A 187 -7.47 7.91 30.32
N TRP A 188 -8.74 7.48 30.18
CA TRP A 188 -9.51 7.72 28.97
C TRP A 188 -9.58 9.22 28.64
N LYS A 189 -9.24 9.55 27.39
CA LYS A 189 -9.36 10.89 26.81
C LYS A 189 -10.10 10.82 25.48
N PRO A 190 -10.90 11.85 25.14
CA PRO A 190 -11.54 11.92 23.82
C PRO A 190 -10.45 12.05 22.75
N GLN A 191 -10.72 11.50 21.58
CA GLN A 191 -9.82 11.60 20.42
C GLN A 191 -9.76 13.04 19.92
N CYS A 192 -8.57 13.51 19.55
CA CYS A 192 -8.41 14.81 18.92
C CYS A 192 -9.01 14.83 17.49
N LEU A 193 -9.44 16.00 17.03
CA LEU A 193 -10.00 16.17 15.68
C LEU A 193 -9.06 15.68 14.56
N PRO A 194 -7.72 15.93 14.59
CA PRO A 194 -6.80 15.39 13.62
C PRO A 194 -6.84 13.87 13.52
N PHE A 195 -6.98 13.17 14.64
CA PHE A 195 -7.07 11.71 14.69
C PHE A 195 -8.27 11.17 13.87
N ALA A 196 -9.45 11.76 14.05
CA ALA A 196 -10.64 11.32 13.33
C ALA A 196 -10.51 11.56 11.82
N ARG A 197 -9.91 12.68 11.42
CA ARG A 197 -9.63 13.01 10.01
C ARG A 197 -8.61 12.05 9.40
N ALA A 198 -7.51 11.76 10.10
CA ALA A 198 -6.47 10.84 9.66
C ALA A 198 -7.04 9.44 9.42
N ARG A 199 -7.84 8.90 10.35
CA ARG A 199 -8.48 7.60 10.17
C ARG A 199 -9.41 7.56 8.96
N LYS A 200 -10.28 8.56 8.82
CA LYS A 200 -11.16 8.64 7.64
C LYS A 200 -10.35 8.70 6.34
N ARG A 201 -9.21 9.37 6.34
CA ARG A 201 -8.35 9.49 5.17
C ARG A 201 -7.77 8.14 4.75
N ILE A 202 -7.13 7.39 5.64
CA ILE A 202 -6.54 6.10 5.30
C ILE A 202 -7.59 5.05 4.90
N GLU A 203 -8.78 5.09 5.51
CA GLU A 203 -9.91 4.26 5.10
C GLU A 203 -10.36 4.60 3.66
N THR A 204 -10.39 5.89 3.30
CA THR A 204 -10.68 6.35 1.93
C THR A 204 -9.60 5.88 0.95
N ASP A 205 -8.33 5.97 1.31
CA ASP A 205 -7.22 5.52 0.46
C ASP A 205 -7.31 4.01 0.20
N PHE A 206 -7.59 3.21 1.23
CA PHE A 206 -7.83 1.78 1.05
C PHE A 206 -9.06 1.47 0.18
N SER A 207 -10.14 2.27 0.29
CA SER A 207 -11.31 2.12 -0.58
C SER A 207 -10.92 2.39 -2.04
N GLN A 208 -10.24 3.51 -2.31
CA GLN A 208 -9.78 3.84 -3.66
C GLN A 208 -8.82 2.82 -4.24
N LEU A 209 -7.89 2.29 -3.42
CA LEU A 209 -6.99 1.20 -3.83
C LEU A 209 -7.75 -0.09 -4.15
N CYS A 210 -8.86 -0.38 -3.46
CA CYS A 210 -9.68 -1.55 -3.75
C CYS A 210 -10.54 -1.35 -4.99
N ASP A 211 -11.18 -0.20 -5.12
CA ASP A 211 -12.20 0.05 -6.14
C ASP A 211 -11.56 0.36 -7.50
N GLN A 212 -10.59 1.28 -7.53
CA GLN A 212 -9.94 1.68 -8.78
C GLN A 212 -8.81 0.74 -9.19
N PHE A 213 -7.96 0.35 -8.22
CA PHE A 213 -6.76 -0.45 -8.53
C PHE A 213 -6.93 -1.93 -8.22
N MET A 214 -8.07 -2.34 -7.67
CA MET A 214 -8.35 -3.75 -7.35
C MET A 214 -7.20 -4.41 -6.56
N ILE A 215 -6.66 -3.71 -5.53
CA ILE A 215 -5.46 -4.14 -4.81
C ILE A 215 -5.61 -5.50 -4.13
N ILE A 216 -6.83 -5.87 -3.76
CA ILE A 216 -7.15 -7.17 -3.16
C ILE A 216 -7.24 -8.30 -4.19
N ARG A 217 -7.34 -8.00 -5.51
CA ARG A 217 -7.34 -9.02 -6.56
C ARG A 217 -5.91 -9.43 -6.88
N ASN A 218 -5.59 -10.67 -6.58
CA ASN A 218 -4.26 -11.19 -6.81
C ASN A 218 -4.28 -12.36 -7.80
N TYR A 219 -3.61 -12.19 -8.92
CA TYR A 219 -3.36 -13.23 -9.92
C TYR A 219 -1.89 -13.66 -9.98
N ALA A 220 -1.05 -13.14 -9.09
CA ALA A 220 0.36 -13.50 -9.04
C ALA A 220 0.53 -14.95 -8.58
N LYS A 221 1.44 -15.66 -9.22
CA LYS A 221 1.77 -17.07 -8.91
C LYS A 221 2.97 -17.19 -7.99
N ASP A 222 3.75 -16.12 -7.86
CA ASP A 222 4.94 -16.04 -7.00
C ASP A 222 4.95 -14.74 -6.18
N THR A 223 5.74 -14.71 -5.13
CA THR A 223 5.86 -13.59 -4.19
C THR A 223 6.37 -12.33 -4.86
N ILE A 224 7.36 -12.46 -5.76
CA ILE A 224 7.93 -11.31 -6.49
C ILE A 224 6.86 -10.68 -7.38
N GLY A 225 6.07 -11.48 -8.07
CA GLY A 225 4.96 -11.02 -8.89
C GLY A 225 3.89 -10.29 -8.08
N LEU A 226 3.57 -10.78 -6.87
CA LEU A 226 2.66 -10.10 -5.96
C LEU A 226 3.20 -8.73 -5.56
N PHE A 227 4.43 -8.65 -5.07
CA PHE A 227 5.06 -7.40 -4.68
C PHE A 227 5.14 -6.41 -5.84
N THR A 228 5.51 -6.88 -7.04
CA THR A 228 5.53 -6.04 -8.25
C THR A 228 4.16 -5.43 -8.56
N ARG A 229 3.07 -6.19 -8.40
CA ARG A 229 1.70 -5.70 -8.60
C ARG A 229 1.31 -4.67 -7.54
N ILE A 230 1.60 -4.93 -6.27
CA ILE A 230 1.30 -3.98 -5.18
C ILE A 230 2.07 -2.66 -5.39
N ILE A 231 3.37 -2.73 -5.68
CA ILE A 231 4.19 -1.55 -6.02
C ILE A 231 3.57 -0.78 -7.19
N GLY A 232 3.19 -1.47 -8.27
CA GLY A 232 2.56 -0.84 -9.44
C GLY A 232 1.28 -0.10 -9.10
N LYS A 233 0.38 -0.72 -8.32
CA LYS A 233 -0.91 -0.13 -7.92
C LYS A 233 -0.74 1.10 -7.03
N ILE A 234 0.11 1.01 -6.02
CA ILE A 234 0.41 2.15 -5.12
C ILE A 234 1.12 3.27 -5.90
N SER A 235 2.03 2.93 -6.82
CA SER A 235 2.68 3.94 -7.66
C SER A 235 1.70 4.65 -8.58
N ALA A 236 0.79 3.92 -9.22
CA ALA A 236 -0.25 4.51 -10.06
C ALA A 236 -1.20 5.41 -9.24
N PHE A 237 -1.55 5.00 -8.02
CA PHE A 237 -2.31 5.83 -7.07
C PHE A 237 -1.57 7.15 -6.79
N THR A 238 -0.28 7.09 -6.44
CA THR A 238 0.54 8.29 -6.17
C THR A 238 0.68 9.18 -7.41
N ILE A 239 0.78 8.61 -8.62
CA ILE A 239 0.81 9.38 -9.88
C ILE A 239 -0.48 10.18 -10.06
N LEU A 240 -1.65 9.59 -9.82
CA LEU A 240 -2.91 10.31 -9.95
C LEU A 240 -3.02 11.43 -8.90
N GLN A 241 -2.52 11.22 -7.69
CA GLN A 241 -2.41 12.28 -6.68
C GLN A 241 -1.48 13.40 -7.13
N TYR A 242 -0.34 13.06 -7.74
CA TYR A 242 0.60 14.02 -8.28
C TYR A 242 0.00 14.84 -9.44
N VAL A 243 -0.75 14.19 -10.35
CA VAL A 243 -1.51 14.88 -11.42
C VAL A 243 -2.54 15.85 -10.84
N ASN A 244 -3.26 15.44 -9.78
CA ASN A 244 -4.18 16.35 -9.09
C ASN A 244 -3.46 17.56 -8.52
N LYS A 245 -2.30 17.38 -7.87
CA LYS A 245 -1.49 18.48 -7.36
C LYS A 245 -1.09 19.46 -8.48
N LEU A 246 -0.56 18.94 -9.60
CA LEU A 246 -0.15 19.78 -10.74
C LEU A 246 -1.32 20.61 -11.33
N ASN A 247 -2.54 20.09 -11.22
CA ASN A 247 -3.74 20.75 -11.71
C ASN A 247 -4.51 21.51 -10.62
N ASN A 248 -3.93 21.72 -9.44
CA ASN A 248 -4.57 22.36 -8.28
C ASN A 248 -5.92 21.73 -7.90
N ARG A 249 -6.02 20.39 -8.00
CA ARG A 249 -7.20 19.58 -7.65
C ARG A 249 -7.00 18.91 -6.30
N PRO A 250 -8.07 18.46 -5.62
CA PRO A 250 -7.97 17.74 -4.34
C PRO A 250 -7.11 16.48 -4.46
N ILE A 251 -5.99 16.44 -3.75
CA ILE A 251 -4.98 15.36 -3.83
C ILE A 251 -5.59 14.00 -3.50
N GLY A 252 -6.37 13.93 -2.42
CA GLY A 252 -6.94 12.68 -1.92
C GLY A 252 -8.14 12.14 -2.72
N GLU A 253 -8.53 12.77 -3.83
CA GLU A 253 -9.66 12.35 -4.66
C GLU A 253 -9.19 12.04 -6.09
N ILE A 254 -8.62 10.85 -6.28
CA ILE A 254 -7.93 10.43 -7.54
C ILE A 254 -8.80 10.50 -8.80
N LYS A 255 -10.13 10.40 -8.66
CA LYS A 255 -11.06 10.50 -9.80
C LYS A 255 -10.92 11.80 -10.60
N TYR A 256 -10.49 12.91 -9.95
CA TYR A 256 -10.27 14.17 -10.66
C TYR A 256 -9.06 14.14 -11.60
N ALA A 257 -8.08 13.26 -11.35
CA ALA A 257 -6.94 13.09 -12.25
C ALA A 257 -7.29 12.27 -13.50
N MET A 258 -8.44 11.57 -13.51
CA MET A 258 -8.88 10.70 -14.59
C MET A 258 -9.86 11.39 -15.55
N ASN A 259 -10.32 12.59 -15.21
CA ASN A 259 -11.17 13.48 -16.00
C ASN A 259 -10.31 14.65 -16.49
#